data_c1370e99c5d3494f3f68b17d23e3f9c7
#
_entry.id   c1370e99c5d3494f3f68b17d23e3f9c7
#
_cell.length_a   1.000
_cell.length_b   1.000
_cell.length_c   1.000
_cell.angle_alpha   90.00
_cell.angle_beta   90.00
_cell.angle_gamma   90.00
#
_symmetry.space_group_name_H-M   'P 1'
#
loop_
_entity.id
_entity.type
_entity.pdbx_description
1 polymer ?
#
loop_
_entity_poly.entity_id
_entity_poly.type
_entity_poly.pdbx_seq_one_letter_code
_entity_poly.pdbx_strand_id
1 'polypeptide(L)'
;MLEHTSTARRPRRAVRRRLLAAGAVVCATTAIYPAVMTAQAATPALSVLYKTSTGATADEAEPWFEVVNNTGASIPYTQITLRYYFTADANVPYTFACAWAVVGCSNLTGTVVAMPTPTATADHYLQISFDSYAGSLAAGANSGDMELRLYRSDWQNVNQANDYSFNAADTAYTSWSHVTAYENGSLVWGTEPNGATSGPTASPTGTGTASPTAPPTGPTSPPPAGGVMFDDFNYTGSSDPNLAAHDWTVRTAAGGPGVTGATWSANAITFPASTAAGGTHVMNLAASTDGTSANTVQAELDSTSQKFFQGTYAARVYFNDAPTTGPNGDCVNETFYSISPDNTLYSEDDFEYLPNGGWGGPAVSMYTTTWYSADALDRVDTDTEGSLQGWHTLVETVLNGTVTYYIDGTQVFSSTGKYYPREDMTIDFNEWFISGELASSSTPRTWNEQVGWVYYANNTALTPAQVQANVTGYQHAGTSFTDTVPAS
;
A
#
# COMPACT_ATOMS: atom_id res chain seq x y z
N MET A 1 61.01 25.84 23.59
CA MET A 1 62.33 25.85 22.89
C MET A 1 62.06 25.74 21.41
N LEU A 2 62.43 26.85 20.73
CA LEU A 2 62.74 27.03 19.30
C LEU A 2 61.66 26.63 18.29
N GLU A 3 60.84 27.57 17.74
CA GLU A 3 61.16 28.68 16.79
C GLU A 3 61.92 28.21 15.54
N HIS A 4 61.28 28.38 14.36
CA HIS A 4 61.64 29.38 13.35
C HIS A 4 60.77 29.22 12.09
N THR A 5 59.95 30.21 11.78
CA THR A 5 60.01 31.37 10.82
C THR A 5 59.96 30.96 9.34
N SER A 6 58.91 31.32 8.71
CA SER A 6 58.65 32.44 7.77
C SER A 6 59.52 32.53 6.53
N THR A 7 58.92 32.52 5.35
CA THR A 7 59.10 33.66 4.41
C THR A 7 58.05 33.66 3.28
N ALA A 8 57.45 34.84 3.13
CA ALA A 8 56.59 35.22 2.01
C ALA A 8 57.39 35.69 0.81
N ARG A 9 56.91 35.54 -0.42
CA ARG A 9 57.21 36.48 -1.52
C ARG A 9 56.02 36.63 -2.48
N ARG A 10 55.55 37.86 -2.59
CA ARG A 10 54.75 38.47 -3.65
C ARG A 10 55.70 39.10 -4.72
N PRO A 11 55.19 39.78 -5.76
CA PRO A 11 54.56 39.36 -7.00
C PRO A 11 55.35 39.97 -8.21
N ARG A 12 55.03 39.57 -9.45
CA ARG A 12 55.45 40.38 -10.62
C ARG A 12 54.30 40.60 -11.59
N ARG A 13 54.04 41.86 -11.87
CA ARG A 13 53.21 42.43 -12.95
C ARG A 13 54.01 42.37 -14.26
N ALA A 14 53.32 42.15 -15.39
CA ALA A 14 53.71 42.64 -16.74
C ALA A 14 52.44 42.61 -17.60
N VAL A 15 51.96 43.71 -17.96
CA VAL A 15 52.09 44.59 -19.11
C VAL A 15 51.25 44.20 -20.32
N ARG A 16 50.28 45.06 -20.55
CA ARG A 16 49.39 45.09 -21.74
C ARG A 16 50.16 45.36 -23.01
N ARG A 17 49.83 44.70 -24.10
CA ARG A 17 49.94 45.25 -25.48
C ARG A 17 48.60 45.11 -26.19
N ARG A 18 48.06 46.23 -26.59
CA ARG A 18 46.97 46.36 -27.55
C ARG A 18 47.58 46.24 -28.98
N LEU A 19 46.92 45.51 -29.84
CA LEU A 19 47.11 45.66 -31.27
C LEU A 19 45.69 45.71 -31.91
N LEU A 20 45.43 46.82 -32.57
CA LEU A 20 44.30 47.03 -33.48
C LEU A 20 44.68 46.38 -34.82
N ALA A 21 43.73 45.63 -35.39
CA ALA A 21 43.76 45.37 -36.82
C ALA A 21 42.31 45.31 -37.35
N ALA A 22 42.18 45.93 -38.49
CA ALA A 22 40.97 46.34 -39.17
C ALA A 22 40.13 45.19 -39.73
N GLY A 23 38.88 45.54 -40.01
CA GLY A 23 37.83 44.64 -40.45
C GLY A 23 37.96 44.09 -41.88
N ALA A 24 37.33 42.95 -42.07
CA ALA A 24 36.79 42.48 -43.36
C ALA A 24 35.43 41.85 -43.04
N VAL A 25 34.38 42.46 -43.58
CA VAL A 25 33.01 41.90 -43.60
C VAL A 25 32.94 40.81 -44.63
N VAL A 26 32.86 39.56 -44.19
CA VAL A 26 32.49 38.43 -45.04
C VAL A 26 31.06 38.04 -44.68
N CYS A 27 30.08 38.34 -45.55
CA CYS A 27 28.74 37.79 -45.51
C CYS A 27 28.80 36.27 -45.72
N ALA A 28 28.76 35.49 -44.63
CA ALA A 28 28.52 34.06 -44.72
C ALA A 28 26.99 33.81 -44.58
N THR A 29 26.35 33.39 -45.67
CA THR A 29 25.01 32.85 -45.66
C THR A 29 25.05 31.47 -44.96
N THR A 30 24.65 31.47 -43.66
CA THR A 30 24.47 30.21 -42.94
C THR A 30 23.17 29.54 -43.41
N ALA A 31 23.29 28.47 -44.15
CA ALA A 31 22.19 27.53 -44.38
C ALA A 31 21.82 26.90 -43.04
N ILE A 32 20.62 27.23 -42.50
CA ILE A 32 20.07 26.57 -41.35
C ILE A 32 19.56 25.20 -41.78
N TYR A 33 20.36 24.16 -41.55
CA TYR A 33 19.85 22.78 -41.59
C TYR A 33 19.04 22.58 -40.28
N PRO A 34 17.78 22.14 -40.35
CA PRO A 34 17.08 21.71 -39.16
C PRO A 34 17.77 20.48 -38.64
N ALA A 35 18.41 20.59 -37.48
CA ALA A 35 18.86 19.42 -36.70
C ALA A 35 17.61 18.61 -36.35
N VAL A 36 17.43 17.48 -36.99
CA VAL A 36 16.49 16.47 -36.55
C VAL A 36 17.03 15.95 -35.21
N MET A 37 16.54 16.52 -34.10
CA MET A 37 16.75 15.91 -32.79
C MET A 37 15.92 14.62 -32.77
N THR A 38 16.59 13.50 -32.95
CA THR A 38 16.01 12.21 -32.58
C THR A 38 15.77 12.27 -31.07
N ALA A 39 14.51 12.33 -30.66
CA ALA A 39 14.16 12.18 -29.24
C ALA A 39 14.71 10.82 -28.79
N GLN A 40 15.70 10.85 -27.91
CA GLN A 40 16.19 9.65 -27.26
C GLN A 40 15.05 9.19 -26.32
N ALA A 41 14.60 7.94 -26.49
CA ALA A 41 13.59 7.38 -25.61
C ALA A 41 14.08 7.48 -24.17
N ALA A 42 13.25 8.00 -23.29
CA ALA A 42 13.57 8.07 -21.87
C ALA A 42 13.82 6.64 -21.34
N THR A 43 14.85 6.45 -20.54
CA THR A 43 15.11 5.16 -19.87
C THR A 43 13.92 4.87 -18.93
N PRO A 44 13.27 3.71 -19.03
CA PRO A 44 12.16 3.37 -18.14
C PRO A 44 12.65 3.30 -16.69
N ALA A 45 11.76 3.62 -15.74
CA ALA A 45 12.10 3.63 -14.32
C ALA A 45 12.57 2.26 -13.82
N LEU A 46 11.91 1.21 -14.27
CA LEU A 46 12.32 -0.18 -14.03
C LEU A 46 12.62 -0.87 -15.36
N SER A 47 13.37 -1.97 -15.31
CA SER A 47 13.45 -2.95 -16.38
C SER A 47 13.47 -4.36 -15.80
N VAL A 48 12.97 -5.33 -16.58
CA VAL A 48 12.94 -6.74 -16.18
C VAL A 48 13.90 -7.52 -17.07
N LEU A 49 14.74 -8.30 -16.42
CA LEU A 49 15.50 -9.36 -17.05
C LEU A 49 14.76 -10.67 -16.80
N TYR A 50 14.61 -11.45 -17.84
CA TYR A 50 13.93 -12.74 -17.85
C TYR A 50 14.86 -13.84 -18.32
N LYS A 51 14.65 -15.03 -17.77
CA LYS A 51 15.26 -16.26 -18.22
C LYS A 51 14.26 -17.40 -18.01
N THR A 52 14.24 -18.39 -18.90
CA THR A 52 13.56 -19.65 -18.68
C THR A 52 14.53 -20.75 -18.28
N SER A 53 14.15 -21.61 -17.34
CA SER A 53 14.90 -22.80 -16.95
C SER A 53 14.29 -24.08 -17.54
N THR A 54 13.10 -23.99 -18.15
CA THR A 54 12.38 -25.14 -18.75
C THR A 54 12.13 -24.93 -20.24
N GLY A 55 11.92 -26.03 -20.95
CA GLY A 55 11.56 -26.01 -22.38
C GLY A 55 10.09 -25.66 -22.63
N ALA A 56 9.72 -25.56 -23.92
CA ALA A 56 8.35 -25.22 -24.33
C ALA A 56 7.26 -26.20 -23.83
N THR A 57 7.64 -27.44 -23.52
CA THR A 57 6.74 -28.40 -22.87
C THR A 57 7.50 -29.01 -21.71
N ALA A 58 6.97 -28.85 -20.50
CA ALA A 58 7.57 -29.31 -19.25
C ALA A 58 6.47 -29.57 -18.22
N ASP A 59 6.79 -30.23 -17.12
CA ASP A 59 5.88 -30.47 -16.00
C ASP A 59 5.55 -29.17 -15.21
N GLU A 60 6.38 -28.14 -15.40
CA GLU A 60 6.16 -26.79 -14.89
C GLU A 60 6.83 -25.74 -15.78
N ALA A 61 6.36 -24.50 -15.72
CA ALA A 61 7.05 -23.33 -16.23
C ALA A 61 7.97 -22.80 -15.12
N GLU A 62 9.21 -22.47 -15.48
CA GLU A 62 10.18 -21.83 -14.58
C GLU A 62 10.60 -20.47 -15.12
N PRO A 63 9.73 -19.44 -15.00
CA PRO A 63 10.08 -18.07 -15.35
C PRO A 63 10.92 -17.46 -14.23
N TRP A 64 12.18 -17.15 -14.50
CA TRP A 64 13.08 -16.51 -13.56
C TRP A 64 13.25 -15.05 -13.89
N PHE A 65 13.25 -14.18 -12.88
CA PHE A 65 13.28 -12.73 -13.07
C PHE A 65 14.37 -12.06 -12.24
N GLU A 66 14.84 -10.94 -12.78
CA GLU A 66 15.54 -9.90 -12.06
C GLU A 66 14.88 -8.54 -12.39
N VAL A 67 14.78 -7.64 -11.43
CA VAL A 67 14.29 -6.27 -11.64
C VAL A 67 15.44 -5.30 -11.47
N VAL A 68 15.60 -4.38 -12.41
CA VAL A 68 16.61 -3.32 -12.35
C VAL A 68 15.95 -1.98 -12.11
N ASN A 69 16.37 -1.27 -11.08
CA ASN A 69 15.97 0.11 -10.82
C ASN A 69 16.89 1.06 -11.62
N ASN A 70 16.36 1.66 -12.68
CA ASN A 70 17.10 2.59 -13.53
C ASN A 70 17.01 4.05 -13.02
N THR A 71 16.40 4.29 -11.89
CA THR A 71 16.24 5.63 -11.32
C THR A 71 17.40 6.01 -10.40
N GLY A 72 17.48 7.30 -10.05
CA GLY A 72 18.42 7.82 -9.06
C GLY A 72 17.96 7.72 -7.60
N ALA A 73 16.79 7.08 -7.34
CA ALA A 73 16.19 6.92 -6.02
C ALA A 73 15.93 5.44 -5.72
N SER A 74 15.87 5.09 -4.45
CA SER A 74 15.43 3.75 -4.01
C SER A 74 13.93 3.60 -4.23
N ILE A 75 13.49 2.42 -4.67
CA ILE A 75 12.07 2.09 -4.87
C ILE A 75 11.71 0.97 -3.89
N PRO A 76 10.74 1.18 -2.98
CA PRO A 76 10.23 0.10 -2.12
C PRO A 76 9.72 -1.07 -2.97
N TYR A 77 10.08 -2.30 -2.61
CA TYR A 77 9.60 -3.46 -3.35
C TYR A 77 8.07 -3.59 -3.32
N THR A 78 7.41 -3.12 -2.27
CA THR A 78 5.94 -3.08 -2.16
C THR A 78 5.26 -2.26 -3.26
N GLN A 79 5.99 -1.37 -3.93
CA GLN A 79 5.50 -0.58 -5.06
C GLN A 79 5.68 -1.29 -6.40
N ILE A 80 6.40 -2.41 -6.43
CA ILE A 80 6.75 -3.15 -7.65
C ILE A 80 5.83 -4.36 -7.80
N THR A 81 5.28 -4.54 -8.99
CA THR A 81 4.54 -5.74 -9.37
C THR A 81 5.02 -6.21 -10.73
N LEU A 82 5.22 -7.52 -10.89
CA LEU A 82 5.59 -8.13 -12.18
C LEU A 82 4.44 -8.98 -12.70
N ARG A 83 4.31 -9.10 -14.03
CA ARG A 83 3.35 -10.04 -14.64
C ARG A 83 4.01 -10.86 -15.74
N TYR A 84 3.80 -12.17 -15.65
CA TYR A 84 4.14 -13.17 -16.66
C TYR A 84 2.85 -13.69 -17.28
N TYR A 85 2.64 -13.47 -18.57
CA TYR A 85 1.40 -13.78 -19.28
C TYR A 85 1.50 -15.12 -19.97
N PHE A 86 0.48 -15.97 -19.79
CA PHE A 86 0.44 -17.31 -20.35
C PHE A 86 -0.98 -17.70 -20.78
N THR A 87 -1.10 -18.77 -21.55
CA THR A 87 -2.37 -19.39 -21.95
C THR A 87 -2.58 -20.66 -21.14
N ALA A 88 -3.68 -20.75 -20.40
CA ALA A 88 -3.97 -21.93 -19.61
C ALA A 88 -4.28 -23.15 -20.51
N ASP A 89 -3.51 -24.24 -20.35
CA ASP A 89 -3.66 -25.47 -21.15
C ASP A 89 -4.88 -26.30 -20.79
N ALA A 90 -5.46 -26.07 -19.62
CA ALA A 90 -6.67 -26.74 -19.14
C ALA A 90 -7.41 -25.88 -18.13
N ASN A 91 -8.70 -26.16 -17.95
CA ASN A 91 -9.51 -25.52 -16.91
C ASN A 91 -9.25 -26.20 -15.54
N VAL A 92 -8.05 -26.06 -15.03
CA VAL A 92 -7.60 -26.50 -13.70
C VAL A 92 -6.85 -25.36 -13.03
N PRO A 93 -6.81 -25.31 -11.70
CA PRO A 93 -6.00 -24.30 -11.00
C PRO A 93 -4.51 -24.43 -11.35
N TYR A 94 -3.84 -23.28 -11.44
CA TYR A 94 -2.38 -23.18 -11.52
C TYR A 94 -1.84 -22.72 -10.18
N THR A 95 -0.69 -23.25 -9.80
CA THR A 95 -0.05 -22.98 -8.52
C THR A 95 1.29 -22.30 -8.74
N PHE A 96 1.52 -21.22 -7.99
CA PHE A 96 2.82 -20.57 -7.89
C PHE A 96 3.65 -21.21 -6.79
N ALA A 97 4.96 -21.31 -7.02
CA ALA A 97 5.95 -21.56 -5.98
C ALA A 97 7.22 -20.75 -6.26
N CYS A 98 7.95 -20.41 -5.22
CA CYS A 98 9.29 -19.82 -5.29
C CYS A 98 10.29 -20.91 -4.91
N ALA A 99 11.22 -21.24 -5.80
CA ALA A 99 12.31 -22.16 -5.52
C ALA A 99 13.43 -21.48 -4.75
N TRP A 100 13.79 -20.26 -5.16
CA TRP A 100 14.76 -19.41 -4.51
C TRP A 100 14.60 -17.95 -4.94
N ALA A 101 14.96 -17.01 -4.06
CA ALA A 101 15.01 -15.59 -4.39
C ALA A 101 16.01 -14.86 -3.49
N VAL A 102 16.78 -13.92 -4.07
CA VAL A 102 17.69 -13.04 -3.31
C VAL A 102 16.92 -12.20 -2.31
N VAL A 103 15.75 -11.69 -2.70
CA VAL A 103 14.86 -10.93 -1.82
C VAL A 103 14.16 -11.80 -0.76
N GLY A 104 14.33 -13.13 -0.81
CA GLY A 104 13.67 -14.13 0.04
C GLY A 104 12.33 -14.60 -0.53
N CYS A 105 12.13 -15.93 -0.65
CA CYS A 105 10.87 -16.50 -1.13
C CYS A 105 9.67 -16.16 -0.23
N SER A 106 9.89 -16.00 1.07
CA SER A 106 8.86 -15.59 2.03
C SER A 106 8.32 -14.18 1.75
N ASN A 107 9.08 -13.36 1.04
CA ASN A 107 8.74 -11.99 0.71
C ASN A 107 8.08 -11.84 -0.68
N LEU A 108 7.76 -12.98 -1.33
CA LEU A 108 7.14 -13.02 -2.65
C LEU A 108 5.77 -13.68 -2.57
N THR A 109 4.78 -13.04 -3.19
CA THR A 109 3.46 -13.61 -3.41
C THR A 109 3.21 -13.72 -4.91
N GLY A 110 2.85 -14.92 -5.38
CA GLY A 110 2.45 -15.17 -6.75
C GLY A 110 0.96 -15.51 -6.83
N THR A 111 0.22 -14.76 -7.63
CA THR A 111 -1.21 -14.98 -7.86
C THR A 111 -1.49 -15.19 -9.34
N VAL A 112 -2.20 -16.28 -9.68
CA VAL A 112 -2.67 -16.51 -11.05
C VAL A 112 -4.01 -15.82 -11.24
N VAL A 113 -4.08 -14.95 -12.25
CA VAL A 113 -5.23 -14.10 -12.53
C VAL A 113 -5.70 -14.32 -13.96
N ALA A 114 -6.99 -14.58 -14.15
CA ALA A 114 -7.60 -14.64 -15.48
C ALA A 114 -7.69 -13.22 -16.08
N MET A 115 -7.32 -13.09 -17.34
CA MET A 115 -7.39 -11.80 -18.03
C MET A 115 -8.83 -11.44 -18.36
N PRO A 116 -9.27 -10.21 -18.09
CA PRO A 116 -10.62 -9.76 -18.45
C PRO A 116 -10.85 -9.74 -19.96
N THR A 117 -9.80 -9.62 -20.75
CA THR A 117 -9.83 -9.67 -22.21
C THR A 117 -8.69 -10.58 -22.69
N PRO A 118 -8.96 -11.87 -22.88
CA PRO A 118 -7.99 -12.83 -23.41
C PRO A 118 -7.50 -12.44 -24.80
N THR A 119 -6.24 -12.78 -25.11
CA THR A 119 -5.64 -12.68 -26.44
C THR A 119 -5.33 -14.07 -27.01
N ALA A 120 -4.76 -14.13 -28.19
CA ALA A 120 -4.38 -15.42 -28.80
C ALA A 120 -3.22 -16.12 -28.08
N THR A 121 -2.46 -15.40 -27.25
CA THR A 121 -1.22 -15.88 -26.61
C THR A 121 -1.24 -15.68 -25.08
N ALA A 122 -2.34 -15.21 -24.51
CA ALA A 122 -2.51 -15.09 -23.07
C ALA A 122 -3.99 -14.98 -22.71
N ASP A 123 -4.44 -15.79 -21.77
CA ASP A 123 -5.74 -15.70 -21.11
C ASP A 123 -5.60 -15.56 -19.59
N HIS A 124 -4.37 -15.75 -19.08
CA HIS A 124 -4.01 -15.57 -17.67
C HIS A 124 -2.66 -14.83 -17.55
N TYR A 125 -2.38 -14.35 -16.35
CA TYR A 125 -1.04 -13.95 -15.96
C TYR A 125 -0.73 -14.40 -14.53
N LEU A 126 0.53 -14.73 -14.29
CA LEU A 126 1.08 -14.86 -12.96
C LEU A 126 1.54 -13.46 -12.51
N GLN A 127 0.90 -12.92 -11.48
CA GLN A 127 1.30 -11.68 -10.84
C GLN A 127 2.23 -11.98 -9.66
N ILE A 128 3.39 -11.34 -9.64
CA ILE A 128 4.34 -11.39 -8.53
C ILE A 128 4.29 -10.05 -7.83
N SER A 129 4.05 -10.09 -6.52
CA SER A 129 4.08 -8.95 -5.63
C SER A 129 5.09 -9.21 -4.51
N PHE A 130 5.54 -8.15 -3.86
CA PHE A 130 6.53 -8.21 -2.79
C PHE A 130 5.90 -7.66 -1.51
N ASP A 131 6.20 -8.29 -0.40
CA ASP A 131 5.81 -7.78 0.90
C ASP A 131 6.76 -6.68 1.43
N SER A 132 6.44 -6.14 2.60
CA SER A 132 7.23 -5.06 3.20
C SER A 132 8.61 -5.50 3.67
N TYR A 133 8.82 -6.79 3.94
CA TYR A 133 10.11 -7.34 4.38
C TYR A 133 11.09 -7.50 3.21
N ALA A 134 10.62 -7.45 1.96
CA ALA A 134 11.50 -7.37 0.80
C ALA A 134 12.36 -6.09 0.81
N GLY A 135 11.99 -5.08 1.60
CA GLY A 135 12.72 -3.82 1.71
C GLY A 135 12.60 -2.95 0.46
N SER A 136 13.71 -2.45 -0.06
CA SER A 136 13.72 -1.52 -1.19
C SER A 136 14.83 -1.85 -2.19
N LEU A 137 14.53 -1.72 -3.48
CA LEU A 137 15.49 -1.83 -4.57
C LEU A 137 16.26 -0.51 -4.69
N ALA A 138 17.53 -0.50 -4.30
CA ALA A 138 18.35 0.71 -4.28
C ALA A 138 18.48 1.34 -5.68
N ALA A 139 18.81 2.63 -5.73
CA ALA A 139 19.05 3.37 -6.97
C ALA A 139 20.11 2.68 -7.83
N GLY A 140 19.82 2.39 -9.09
CA GLY A 140 20.71 1.72 -10.04
C GLY A 140 21.00 0.24 -9.72
N ALA A 141 20.32 -0.36 -8.75
CA ALA A 141 20.55 -1.74 -8.34
C ALA A 141 19.70 -2.74 -9.14
N ASN A 142 20.11 -4.02 -9.05
CA ASN A 142 19.39 -5.20 -9.52
C ASN A 142 18.89 -5.97 -8.29
N SER A 143 17.68 -6.53 -8.36
CA SER A 143 17.08 -7.33 -7.29
C SER A 143 17.82 -8.63 -6.99
N GLY A 144 18.63 -9.11 -7.92
CA GLY A 144 19.12 -10.48 -7.96
C GLY A 144 18.03 -11.47 -8.39
N ASP A 145 18.43 -12.74 -8.47
CA ASP A 145 17.62 -13.84 -8.98
C ASP A 145 16.33 -14.05 -8.19
N MET A 146 15.24 -14.27 -8.89
CA MET A 146 13.97 -14.83 -8.40
C MET A 146 13.63 -16.06 -9.24
N GLU A 147 13.86 -17.26 -8.69
CA GLU A 147 13.65 -18.55 -9.33
C GLU A 147 12.24 -19.04 -9.03
N LEU A 148 11.33 -18.76 -9.96
CA LEU A 148 9.90 -18.96 -9.77
C LEU A 148 9.41 -20.19 -10.53
N ARG A 149 8.31 -20.78 -10.07
CA ARG A 149 7.68 -21.96 -10.64
C ARG A 149 6.19 -21.73 -10.77
N LEU A 150 5.63 -22.17 -11.90
CA LEU A 150 4.19 -22.16 -12.19
C LEU A 150 3.81 -23.52 -12.76
N TYR A 151 2.93 -24.24 -12.07
CA TYR A 151 2.53 -25.59 -12.46
C TYR A 151 1.02 -25.82 -12.29
N ARG A 152 0.50 -26.79 -13.02
CA ARG A 152 -0.90 -27.19 -12.96
C ARG A 152 -1.17 -28.04 -11.72
N SER A 153 -2.34 -27.86 -11.12
CA SER A 153 -2.76 -28.68 -9.95
C SER A 153 -2.94 -30.17 -10.25
N ASP A 154 -3.11 -30.54 -11.52
CA ASP A 154 -3.23 -31.93 -11.97
C ASP A 154 -1.87 -32.56 -12.38
N TRP A 155 -0.78 -31.83 -12.20
CA TRP A 155 0.59 -32.28 -12.50
C TRP A 155 0.81 -32.76 -13.95
N GLN A 156 -0.03 -32.28 -14.88
CA GLN A 156 0.19 -32.51 -16.30
C GLN A 156 1.10 -31.42 -16.88
N ASN A 157 1.79 -31.73 -17.96
CA ASN A 157 2.66 -30.80 -18.63
C ASN A 157 1.95 -29.51 -19.02
N VAL A 158 2.68 -28.39 -18.94
CA VAL A 158 2.32 -27.10 -19.51
C VAL A 158 2.94 -26.95 -20.90
N ASN A 159 2.23 -26.25 -21.78
CA ASN A 159 2.72 -25.90 -23.11
C ASN A 159 2.98 -24.40 -23.18
N GLN A 160 4.21 -23.99 -22.98
CA GLN A 160 4.64 -22.60 -22.99
C GLN A 160 4.83 -22.02 -24.41
N ALA A 161 4.77 -22.85 -25.46
CA ALA A 161 5.03 -22.41 -26.85
C ALA A 161 4.04 -21.34 -27.36
N ASN A 162 2.84 -21.28 -26.78
CA ASN A 162 1.79 -20.30 -27.08
C ASN A 162 1.67 -19.21 -26.03
N ASP A 163 2.58 -19.14 -25.05
CA ASP A 163 2.54 -18.14 -23.98
C ASP A 163 3.24 -16.86 -24.41
N TYR A 164 2.58 -15.72 -24.16
CA TYR A 164 3.08 -14.41 -24.54
C TYR A 164 4.44 -14.09 -23.92
N SER A 165 4.65 -14.44 -22.66
CA SER A 165 5.86 -14.10 -21.92
C SER A 165 6.98 -15.14 -22.08
N PHE A 166 6.70 -16.34 -22.62
CA PHE A 166 7.71 -17.38 -22.79
C PHE A 166 8.63 -17.09 -23.97
N ASN A 167 9.94 -17.27 -23.77
CA ASN A 167 10.94 -17.26 -24.82
C ASN A 167 11.96 -18.38 -24.60
N ALA A 168 11.89 -19.41 -25.39
CA ALA A 168 12.79 -20.58 -25.31
C ALA A 168 14.28 -20.24 -25.57
N ALA A 169 14.58 -19.08 -26.19
CA ALA A 169 15.94 -18.65 -26.47
C ALA A 169 16.60 -17.96 -25.25
N ASP A 170 15.82 -17.47 -24.29
CA ASP A 170 16.31 -16.73 -23.14
C ASP A 170 16.73 -17.69 -22.00
N THR A 171 17.81 -18.43 -22.23
CA THR A 171 18.41 -19.35 -21.25
C THR A 171 19.42 -18.67 -20.32
N ALA A 172 19.66 -17.38 -20.50
CA ALA A 172 20.41 -16.48 -19.63
C ALA A 172 19.59 -15.19 -19.46
N TYR A 173 19.80 -14.47 -18.36
CA TYR A 173 19.08 -13.24 -18.08
C TYR A 173 19.22 -12.23 -19.22
N THR A 174 18.10 -11.90 -19.83
CA THR A 174 17.99 -11.02 -21.00
C THR A 174 16.83 -10.05 -20.77
N SER A 175 17.01 -8.81 -21.20
CA SER A 175 15.93 -7.82 -21.17
C SER A 175 14.76 -8.28 -22.03
N TRP A 176 13.59 -8.53 -21.43
CA TRP A 176 12.43 -9.11 -22.10
C TRP A 176 11.15 -8.33 -21.85
N SER A 177 10.70 -7.62 -22.87
CA SER A 177 9.55 -6.71 -22.77
C SER A 177 8.18 -7.41 -22.73
N HIS A 178 8.10 -8.71 -22.89
CA HIS A 178 6.86 -9.48 -22.75
C HIS A 178 6.59 -9.92 -21.30
N VAL A 179 7.50 -9.64 -20.37
CA VAL A 179 7.24 -9.59 -18.95
C VAL A 179 7.10 -8.12 -18.57
N THR A 180 6.04 -7.77 -17.87
CA THR A 180 5.76 -6.36 -17.52
C THR A 180 6.09 -6.07 -16.08
N ALA A 181 6.54 -4.84 -15.80
CA ALA A 181 6.69 -4.31 -14.46
C ALA A 181 5.84 -3.06 -14.27
N TYR A 182 5.25 -2.98 -13.09
CA TYR A 182 4.43 -1.87 -12.64
C TYR A 182 5.07 -1.25 -11.40
N GLU A 183 4.98 0.06 -11.30
CA GLU A 183 5.32 0.81 -10.10
C GLU A 183 4.07 1.55 -9.65
N ASN A 184 3.61 1.29 -8.42
CA ASN A 184 2.35 1.82 -7.89
C ASN A 184 1.16 1.58 -8.87
N GLY A 185 1.09 0.38 -9.46
CA GLY A 185 0.06 -0.01 -10.42
C GLY A 185 0.18 0.57 -11.83
N SER A 186 1.12 1.49 -12.08
CA SER A 186 1.37 2.07 -13.39
C SER A 186 2.38 1.24 -14.17
N LEU A 187 2.08 0.88 -15.42
CA LEU A 187 2.99 0.14 -16.30
C LEU A 187 4.24 0.99 -16.60
N VAL A 188 5.40 0.57 -16.08
CA VAL A 188 6.69 1.27 -16.22
C VAL A 188 7.69 0.52 -17.10
N TRP A 189 7.46 -0.77 -17.37
CA TRP A 189 8.27 -1.60 -18.23
C TRP A 189 7.44 -2.63 -18.98
N GLY A 190 7.81 -2.89 -20.22
CA GLY A 190 7.30 -3.96 -21.05
C GLY A 190 6.07 -3.57 -21.86
N THR A 191 5.47 -4.57 -22.50
CA THR A 191 4.26 -4.46 -23.32
C THR A 191 3.29 -5.55 -22.89
N GLU A 192 2.05 -5.18 -22.61
CA GLU A 192 0.99 -6.15 -22.33
C GLU A 192 0.55 -6.89 -23.62
N PRO A 193 -0.05 -8.10 -23.52
CA PRO A 193 -0.53 -8.85 -24.69
C PRO A 193 -1.55 -8.10 -25.56
N ASN A 194 -2.26 -7.12 -25.01
CA ASN A 194 -3.22 -6.24 -25.70
C ASN A 194 -2.56 -5.06 -26.42
N GLY A 195 -1.21 -4.94 -26.35
CA GLY A 195 -0.42 -3.89 -26.97
C GLY A 195 -0.22 -2.62 -26.12
N ALA A 196 -0.70 -2.58 -24.87
CA ALA A 196 -0.39 -1.47 -23.97
C ALA A 196 1.11 -1.47 -23.61
N THR A 197 1.76 -0.31 -23.72
CA THR A 197 3.20 -0.12 -23.46
C THR A 197 3.42 0.93 -22.38
N SER A 198 4.54 0.83 -21.67
CA SER A 198 5.00 1.90 -20.77
C SER A 198 5.14 3.21 -21.54
N GLY A 199 4.37 4.23 -21.15
CA GLY A 199 4.53 5.58 -21.68
C GLY A 199 5.83 6.23 -21.17
N PRO A 200 6.43 7.22 -21.87
CA PRO A 200 7.59 7.93 -21.38
C PRO A 200 7.20 8.71 -20.11
N THR A 201 7.89 8.44 -19.01
CA THR A 201 7.75 9.19 -17.75
C THR A 201 8.21 10.63 -18.02
N ALA A 202 7.28 11.57 -18.12
CA ALA A 202 7.59 12.99 -18.31
C ALA A 202 8.14 13.57 -17.02
N SER A 203 9.41 14.00 -17.04
CA SER A 203 9.96 14.90 -16.04
C SER A 203 9.23 16.25 -16.13
N PRO A 204 8.83 16.91 -15.03
CA PRO A 204 8.03 18.12 -15.09
C PRO A 204 8.87 19.31 -15.54
N THR A 205 8.70 19.77 -16.76
CA THR A 205 9.13 21.10 -17.22
C THR A 205 8.00 21.77 -18.00
N GLY A 206 7.38 22.75 -17.36
CA GLY A 206 6.88 24.02 -17.89
C GLY A 206 5.86 24.03 -19.01
N THR A 207 4.63 24.45 -18.64
CA THR A 207 3.64 25.25 -19.41
C THR A 207 3.46 24.94 -20.90
N GLY A 208 2.47 24.12 -21.18
CA GLY A 208 1.79 24.06 -22.46
C GLY A 208 0.32 23.78 -22.22
N THR A 209 -0.56 24.69 -22.67
CA THR A 209 -2.01 24.62 -22.58
C THR A 209 -2.51 23.38 -23.32
N ALA A 210 -2.87 22.31 -22.60
CA ALA A 210 -3.48 21.11 -23.17
C ALA A 210 -5.01 21.29 -23.23
N SER A 211 -5.57 20.93 -24.36
CA SER A 211 -7.01 20.75 -24.58
C SER A 211 -7.56 19.68 -23.63
N PRO A 212 -8.77 19.80 -23.08
CA PRO A 212 -9.27 18.89 -22.06
C PRO A 212 -9.42 17.48 -22.64
N THR A 213 -8.57 16.57 -22.17
CA THR A 213 -8.76 15.13 -22.30
C THR A 213 -9.87 14.71 -21.32
N ALA A 214 -10.74 13.81 -21.73
CA ALA A 214 -11.82 13.30 -20.89
C ALA A 214 -11.31 12.80 -19.53
N PRO A 215 -12.07 12.98 -18.43
CA PRO A 215 -11.67 12.50 -17.09
C PRO A 215 -11.38 10.99 -17.11
N PRO A 216 -10.43 10.52 -16.30
CA PRO A 216 -10.26 9.08 -16.10
C PRO A 216 -11.58 8.51 -15.58
N THR A 217 -12.04 7.45 -16.20
CA THR A 217 -13.22 6.71 -15.76
C THR A 217 -12.90 6.05 -14.40
N GLY A 218 -13.87 6.11 -13.47
CA GLY A 218 -13.80 5.49 -12.14
C GLY A 218 -13.42 4.01 -12.15
N PRO A 219 -13.57 3.27 -11.03
CA PRO A 219 -13.06 1.93 -10.88
C PRO A 219 -13.35 1.05 -12.09
N THR A 220 -12.33 0.35 -12.60
CA THR A 220 -12.39 -0.45 -13.83
C THR A 220 -13.24 -1.72 -13.68
N SER A 221 -13.60 -2.09 -12.44
CA SER A 221 -14.59 -3.13 -12.15
C SER A 221 -15.94 -2.48 -11.83
N PRO A 222 -17.06 -3.07 -12.24
CA PRO A 222 -18.36 -2.60 -11.74
C PRO A 222 -18.36 -2.70 -10.21
N PRO A 223 -18.96 -1.74 -9.51
CA PRO A 223 -19.11 -1.81 -8.06
C PRO A 223 -19.73 -3.16 -7.66
N PRO A 224 -19.36 -3.73 -6.51
CA PRO A 224 -20.04 -4.90 -5.97
C PRO A 224 -21.55 -4.74 -5.98
N ALA A 225 -22.28 -5.78 -6.36
CA ALA A 225 -23.74 -5.71 -6.53
C ALA A 225 -24.49 -5.34 -5.24
N GLY A 226 -23.85 -5.55 -4.08
CA GLY A 226 -24.38 -5.21 -2.75
C GLY A 226 -24.17 -3.75 -2.34
N GLY A 227 -23.42 -2.95 -3.11
CA GLY A 227 -23.01 -1.60 -2.73
C GLY A 227 -21.61 -1.54 -2.13
N VAL A 228 -21.08 -0.34 -2.06
CA VAL A 228 -19.75 -0.05 -1.49
C VAL A 228 -19.78 1.22 -0.66
N MET A 229 -18.90 1.30 0.34
CA MET A 229 -18.51 2.53 1.01
C MET A 229 -17.01 2.74 0.82
N PHE A 230 -16.61 3.97 0.50
CA PHE A 230 -15.22 4.42 0.43
C PHE A 230 -15.12 5.84 0.94
N ASP A 231 -14.11 6.11 1.78
CA ASP A 231 -13.78 7.43 2.28
C ASP A 231 -12.25 7.58 2.37
N ASP A 232 -11.66 8.63 1.80
CA ASP A 232 -10.23 8.96 1.90
C ASP A 232 -9.97 10.06 2.92
N PHE A 233 -10.95 10.34 3.79
CA PHE A 233 -10.87 11.29 4.89
C PHE A 233 -10.48 12.72 4.49
N ASN A 234 -10.96 13.18 3.34
CA ASN A 234 -10.73 14.54 2.83
C ASN A 234 -11.63 15.56 3.55
N TYR A 235 -11.37 15.81 4.82
CA TYR A 235 -12.11 16.74 5.68
C TYR A 235 -11.23 17.89 6.17
N THR A 236 -11.86 18.96 6.63
CA THR A 236 -11.16 20.16 7.14
C THR A 236 -10.95 20.16 8.65
N GLY A 237 -11.57 19.24 9.38
CA GLY A 237 -11.47 19.09 10.84
C GLY A 237 -12.62 18.27 11.41
N SER A 238 -12.56 17.95 12.69
CA SER A 238 -13.59 17.15 13.39
C SER A 238 -14.97 17.80 13.47
N SER A 239 -15.11 19.06 13.11
CA SER A 239 -16.37 19.80 12.99
C SER A 239 -16.82 19.99 11.54
N ASP A 240 -16.16 19.36 10.55
CA ASP A 240 -16.57 19.42 9.16
C ASP A 240 -17.99 18.84 9.02
N PRO A 241 -18.96 19.59 8.45
CA PRO A 241 -20.33 19.08 8.30
C PRO A 241 -20.44 17.86 7.39
N ASN A 242 -19.45 17.61 6.53
CA ASN A 242 -19.43 16.44 5.69
C ASN A 242 -19.16 15.15 6.49
N LEU A 243 -18.51 15.20 7.66
CA LEU A 243 -18.39 14.00 8.50
C LEU A 243 -19.77 13.40 8.81
N ALA A 244 -20.67 14.20 9.38
CA ALA A 244 -22.03 13.74 9.67
C ALA A 244 -22.85 13.43 8.40
N ALA A 245 -22.61 14.14 7.29
CA ALA A 245 -23.26 13.85 6.01
C ALA A 245 -22.78 12.55 5.36
N HIS A 246 -21.56 12.13 5.69
CA HIS A 246 -20.94 10.88 5.26
C HIS A 246 -21.07 9.76 6.29
N ASP A 247 -22.01 9.91 7.23
CA ASP A 247 -22.35 8.89 8.24
C ASP A 247 -21.26 8.67 9.32
N TRP A 248 -20.45 9.70 9.63
CA TRP A 248 -19.44 9.63 10.68
C TRP A 248 -19.85 10.39 11.94
N THR A 249 -19.61 9.80 13.11
CA THR A 249 -19.76 10.38 14.43
C THR A 249 -18.41 10.48 15.12
N VAL A 250 -18.05 11.70 15.56
CA VAL A 250 -16.89 11.92 16.42
C VAL A 250 -17.32 11.72 17.87
N ARG A 251 -16.72 10.74 18.55
CA ARG A 251 -17.06 10.45 19.94
C ARG A 251 -16.64 11.57 20.89
N THR A 252 -17.58 11.97 21.77
CA THR A 252 -17.34 12.88 22.89
C THR A 252 -18.00 12.38 24.19
N ALA A 253 -18.74 11.28 24.10
CA ALA A 253 -19.40 10.66 25.25
C ALA A 253 -18.36 9.95 26.15
N ALA A 254 -18.44 10.17 27.45
CA ALA A 254 -17.58 9.49 28.42
C ALA A 254 -17.93 8.00 28.52
N GLY A 255 -16.95 7.20 28.90
CA GLY A 255 -17.09 5.75 29.08
C GLY A 255 -15.86 5.00 28.59
N GLY A 256 -15.84 3.67 28.76
CA GLY A 256 -14.81 2.79 28.20
C GLY A 256 -14.89 2.65 26.66
N PRO A 257 -13.86 2.05 26.04
CA PRO A 257 -12.66 1.49 26.68
C PRO A 257 -11.70 2.56 27.22
N GLY A 258 -10.53 2.14 27.70
CA GLY A 258 -9.42 3.01 28.08
C GLY A 258 -9.36 3.43 29.53
N VAL A 259 -8.60 4.50 29.80
CA VAL A 259 -8.34 4.98 31.15
C VAL A 259 -9.61 5.53 31.75
N THR A 260 -10.03 4.97 32.90
CA THR A 260 -11.24 5.41 33.61
C THR A 260 -11.19 6.89 33.95
N GLY A 261 -12.16 7.66 33.46
CA GLY A 261 -12.23 9.12 33.63
C GLY A 261 -11.45 9.92 32.59
N ALA A 262 -10.85 9.27 31.58
CA ALA A 262 -10.32 9.95 30.44
C ALA A 262 -11.39 10.65 29.60
N THR A 263 -10.98 11.64 28.80
CA THR A 263 -11.86 12.40 27.93
C THR A 263 -11.75 11.92 26.50
N TRP A 264 -12.86 11.50 25.90
CA TRP A 264 -12.95 11.37 24.46
C TRP A 264 -13.18 12.76 23.85
N SER A 265 -12.32 13.16 22.92
CA SER A 265 -12.28 14.55 22.48
C SER A 265 -12.29 14.71 20.95
N ALA A 266 -13.25 15.49 20.46
CA ALA A 266 -13.29 15.87 19.06
C ALA A 266 -12.00 16.59 18.59
N ASN A 267 -11.32 17.32 19.50
CA ASN A 267 -10.06 17.99 19.15
C ASN A 267 -8.88 17.03 18.99
N ALA A 268 -9.04 15.78 19.40
CA ALA A 268 -8.03 14.73 19.23
C ALA A 268 -8.07 14.10 17.82
N ILE A 269 -9.06 14.47 17.00
CA ILE A 269 -9.17 14.03 15.60
C ILE A 269 -8.91 15.21 14.68
N THR A 270 -7.93 15.05 13.79
CA THR A 270 -7.53 16.06 12.80
C THR A 270 -7.38 15.43 11.42
N PHE A 271 -7.40 16.24 10.37
CA PHE A 271 -7.30 15.78 8.98
C PHE A 271 -6.21 16.55 8.25
N PRO A 272 -4.91 16.30 8.57
CA PRO A 272 -3.80 16.98 7.90
C PRO A 272 -3.71 16.58 6.43
N ALA A 273 -3.29 17.52 5.59
CA ALA A 273 -2.98 17.26 4.18
C ALA A 273 -1.81 16.27 4.10
N SER A 274 -2.02 15.18 3.37
CA SER A 274 -1.02 14.12 3.16
C SER A 274 -1.36 13.32 1.91
N THR A 275 -0.36 12.96 1.13
CA THR A 275 -0.51 12.07 -0.03
C THR A 275 0.07 10.68 0.24
N ALA A 276 0.49 10.39 1.45
CA ALA A 276 1.19 9.16 1.81
C ALA A 276 0.35 7.89 1.64
N ALA A 277 -0.99 8.02 1.69
CA ALA A 277 -1.92 6.91 1.49
C ALA A 277 -2.68 6.97 0.15
N GLY A 278 -2.22 7.83 -0.79
CA GLY A 278 -2.81 7.98 -2.12
C GLY A 278 -3.97 8.97 -2.23
N GLY A 279 -4.53 9.44 -1.11
CA GLY A 279 -5.51 10.53 -1.03
C GLY A 279 -4.85 11.91 -0.96
N THR A 280 -5.60 12.91 -0.49
CA THR A 280 -5.10 14.29 -0.28
C THR A 280 -4.98 14.66 1.19
N HIS A 281 -5.65 13.93 2.07
CA HIS A 281 -5.64 14.06 3.52
C HIS A 281 -5.52 12.69 4.16
N VAL A 282 -5.27 12.66 5.45
CA VAL A 282 -5.36 11.49 6.30
C VAL A 282 -6.13 11.87 7.56
N MET A 283 -6.94 10.97 8.12
CA MET A 283 -7.43 11.12 9.45
C MET A 283 -6.28 10.84 10.43
N ASN A 284 -6.11 11.68 11.43
CA ASN A 284 -5.14 11.49 12.51
C ASN A 284 -5.89 11.48 13.83
N LEU A 285 -5.87 10.35 14.52
CA LEU A 285 -6.35 10.19 15.88
C LEU A 285 -5.17 10.39 16.85
N ALA A 286 -5.38 11.06 17.96
CA ALA A 286 -4.37 11.34 18.95
C ALA A 286 -4.82 10.97 20.35
N ALA A 287 -4.05 10.11 21.02
CA ALA A 287 -4.20 9.88 22.45
C ALA A 287 -3.07 10.59 23.21
N SER A 288 -3.39 11.33 24.27
CA SER A 288 -2.40 12.04 25.07
C SER A 288 -2.62 11.90 26.56
N THR A 289 -1.53 11.88 27.32
CA THR A 289 -1.60 11.76 28.78
C THR A 289 -0.37 12.38 29.45
N ASP A 290 -0.50 12.77 30.72
CA ASP A 290 0.60 13.06 31.64
C ASP A 290 0.74 12.00 32.75
N GLY A 291 0.08 10.84 32.57
CA GLY A 291 0.02 9.77 33.54
C GLY A 291 -1.14 9.88 34.53
N THR A 292 -1.98 10.92 34.41
CA THR A 292 -3.20 11.07 35.24
C THR A 292 -4.45 10.92 34.38
N SER A 293 -5.50 10.31 34.91
CA SER A 293 -6.76 10.17 34.18
C SER A 293 -7.40 11.52 33.83
N ALA A 294 -7.26 12.53 34.70
CA ALA A 294 -7.82 13.87 34.47
C ALA A 294 -7.20 14.60 33.22
N ASN A 295 -5.98 14.27 32.86
CA ASN A 295 -5.27 14.83 31.72
C ASN A 295 -5.05 13.79 30.60
N THR A 296 -5.79 12.66 30.65
CA THR A 296 -5.80 11.67 29.58
C THR A 296 -6.92 11.99 28.60
N VAL A 297 -6.53 12.10 27.33
CA VAL A 297 -7.43 12.33 26.19
C VAL A 297 -7.28 11.17 25.22
N GLN A 298 -8.39 10.73 24.67
CA GLN A 298 -8.50 9.63 23.70
C GLN A 298 -9.33 10.08 22.49
N ALA A 299 -9.22 9.38 21.38
CA ALA A 299 -9.89 9.69 20.13
C ALA A 299 -10.65 8.49 19.59
N GLU A 300 -11.86 8.73 19.02
CA GLU A 300 -12.66 7.70 18.37
C GLU A 300 -13.56 8.33 17.30
N LEU A 301 -13.58 7.72 16.12
CA LEU A 301 -14.49 8.04 15.02
C LEU A 301 -15.26 6.78 14.65
N ASP A 302 -16.59 6.85 14.71
CA ASP A 302 -17.49 5.74 14.47
C ASP A 302 -18.39 6.03 13.27
N SER A 303 -18.72 5.02 12.46
CA SER A 303 -19.87 5.19 11.57
C SER A 303 -21.16 5.30 12.39
N THR A 304 -22.05 6.20 11.98
CA THR A 304 -23.30 6.48 12.73
C THR A 304 -24.30 5.35 12.57
N SER A 305 -24.37 4.77 11.37
CA SER A 305 -25.31 3.73 11.01
C SER A 305 -24.72 2.34 11.18
N GLN A 306 -25.47 1.45 11.84
CA GLN A 306 -25.22 0.01 11.82
C GLN A 306 -25.80 -0.58 10.52
N LYS A 307 -24.96 -0.78 9.52
CA LYS A 307 -25.36 -1.31 8.21
C LYS A 307 -24.32 -2.20 7.56
N PHE A 308 -23.23 -2.45 8.24
CA PHE A 308 -22.11 -3.25 7.74
C PHE A 308 -22.18 -4.64 8.37
N PHE A 309 -22.37 -5.66 7.56
CA PHE A 309 -22.47 -7.04 8.05
C PHE A 309 -21.55 -7.95 7.25
N GLN A 310 -22.11 -8.63 6.25
CA GLN A 310 -21.31 -9.51 5.40
C GLN A 310 -20.61 -8.71 4.32
N GLY A 311 -19.34 -9.02 4.08
CA GLY A 311 -18.62 -8.32 3.03
C GLY A 311 -17.11 -8.30 3.25
N THR A 312 -16.48 -7.28 2.69
CA THR A 312 -15.05 -7.00 2.87
C THR A 312 -14.91 -5.64 3.52
N TYR A 313 -14.24 -5.60 4.65
CA TYR A 313 -13.82 -4.38 5.35
C TYR A 313 -12.34 -4.17 5.10
N ALA A 314 -11.92 -2.95 4.87
CA ALA A 314 -10.51 -2.64 4.67
C ALA A 314 -10.18 -1.20 5.05
N ALA A 315 -8.98 -1.01 5.58
CA ALA A 315 -8.44 0.31 5.88
C ALA A 315 -6.94 0.38 5.57
N ARG A 316 -6.46 1.58 5.31
CA ARG A 316 -5.04 1.89 5.20
C ARG A 316 -4.63 2.68 6.44
N VAL A 317 -3.90 2.04 7.35
CA VAL A 317 -3.59 2.58 8.68
C VAL A 317 -2.07 2.75 8.83
N TYR A 318 -1.65 3.83 9.49
CA TYR A 318 -0.27 4.07 9.90
C TYR A 318 -0.17 3.90 11.40
N PHE A 319 0.58 2.91 11.82
CA PHE A 319 0.85 2.61 13.23
C PHE A 319 2.17 3.21 13.70
N ASN A 320 2.26 3.48 15.00
CA ASN A 320 3.45 4.02 15.64
C ASN A 320 3.97 3.11 16.76
N ASP A 321 5.28 2.83 16.75
CA ASP A 321 5.95 2.08 17.84
C ASP A 321 6.32 2.96 19.03
N ALA A 322 6.14 4.26 18.92
CA ALA A 322 6.50 5.22 19.96
C ALA A 322 5.65 6.47 19.88
N PRO A 323 5.45 7.18 21.01
CA PRO A 323 4.73 8.44 21.01
C PRO A 323 5.42 9.48 20.11
N THR A 324 4.62 10.28 19.43
CA THR A 324 5.12 11.40 18.60
C THR A 324 5.74 12.53 19.43
N THR A 325 5.36 12.61 20.70
CA THR A 325 5.99 13.52 21.68
C THR A 325 6.06 12.85 23.06
N GLY A 326 7.10 13.19 23.82
CA GLY A 326 7.29 12.71 25.20
C GLY A 326 7.90 11.31 25.31
N PRO A 327 7.96 10.74 26.52
CA PRO A 327 8.58 9.43 26.76
C PRO A 327 7.68 8.28 26.31
N ASN A 328 8.29 7.21 25.80
CA ASN A 328 7.63 5.95 25.49
C ASN A 328 7.36 5.10 26.74
N GLY A 329 6.46 4.12 26.64
CA GLY A 329 6.19 3.09 27.65
C GLY A 329 4.74 2.98 28.12
N ASP A 330 3.79 3.72 27.52
CA ASP A 330 2.37 3.48 27.73
C ASP A 330 1.91 2.28 26.89
N CYS A 331 1.05 1.44 27.44
CA CYS A 331 0.28 0.52 26.62
C CYS A 331 -0.88 1.29 25.98
N VAL A 332 -0.77 1.48 24.68
CA VAL A 332 -1.78 2.14 23.83
C VAL A 332 -2.37 1.12 22.87
N ASN A 333 -3.61 1.32 22.46
CA ASN A 333 -4.29 0.52 21.46
C ASN A 333 -4.66 1.41 20.26
N GLU A 334 -4.14 1.09 19.10
CA GLU A 334 -4.38 1.74 17.82
C GLU A 334 -5.25 0.79 17.00
N THR A 335 -6.50 1.19 16.60
CA THR A 335 -7.50 0.20 16.16
C THR A 335 -8.23 0.56 14.88
N PHE A 336 -8.52 -0.47 14.11
CA PHE A 336 -9.57 -0.53 13.10
C PHE A 336 -10.48 -1.71 13.42
N TYR A 337 -11.77 -1.47 13.63
CA TYR A 337 -12.67 -2.52 14.07
C TYR A 337 -14.10 -2.30 13.56
N SER A 338 -14.93 -3.34 13.70
CA SER A 338 -16.37 -3.29 13.49
C SER A 338 -17.10 -3.87 14.68
N ILE A 339 -18.20 -3.24 15.12
CA ILE A 339 -18.90 -3.64 16.32
C ILE A 339 -20.41 -3.43 16.21
N SER A 340 -21.19 -4.35 16.81
CA SER A 340 -22.59 -4.12 17.11
C SER A 340 -22.71 -3.62 18.54
N PRO A 341 -23.33 -2.46 18.81
CA PRO A 341 -23.52 -1.95 20.16
C PRO A 341 -24.59 -2.71 20.94
N ASP A 342 -25.29 -3.66 20.35
CA ASP A 342 -26.32 -4.47 20.99
C ASP A 342 -25.74 -5.73 21.63
N ASN A 343 -25.72 -5.80 22.94
CA ASN A 343 -25.25 -6.97 23.69
C ASN A 343 -26.13 -8.23 23.50
N THR A 344 -27.28 -8.13 22.86
CA THR A 344 -28.17 -9.29 22.62
C THR A 344 -27.62 -10.21 21.53
N LEU A 345 -27.09 -9.62 20.47
CA LEU A 345 -26.43 -10.29 19.35
C LEU A 345 -25.01 -9.75 19.15
N TYR A 346 -24.33 -9.40 20.25
CA TYR A 346 -23.01 -8.81 20.23
C TYR A 346 -22.08 -9.47 19.20
N SER A 347 -21.56 -8.66 18.32
CA SER A 347 -20.63 -9.02 17.26
C SER A 347 -19.55 -7.96 17.21
N GLU A 348 -18.28 -8.37 17.13
CA GLU A 348 -17.15 -7.46 17.05
C GLU A 348 -15.99 -8.19 16.38
N ASP A 349 -15.36 -7.52 15.44
CA ASP A 349 -14.21 -8.00 14.71
C ASP A 349 -13.14 -6.91 14.70
N ASP A 350 -11.91 -7.21 15.22
CA ASP A 350 -10.90 -6.21 15.54
C ASP A 350 -9.56 -6.44 14.84
N PHE A 351 -8.92 -5.32 14.50
CA PHE A 351 -7.47 -5.17 14.42
C PHE A 351 -7.04 -4.21 15.53
N GLU A 352 -6.19 -4.67 16.44
CA GLU A 352 -5.72 -3.92 17.61
C GLU A 352 -4.18 -3.95 17.66
N TYR A 353 -3.53 -2.84 17.31
CA TYR A 353 -2.08 -2.74 17.39
C TYR A 353 -1.63 -2.21 18.75
N LEU A 354 -0.76 -2.96 19.41
CA LEU A 354 -0.22 -2.66 20.73
C LEU A 354 1.31 -2.52 20.66
N PRO A 355 1.85 -1.31 20.45
CA PRO A 355 3.29 -1.08 20.27
C PRO A 355 4.14 -1.32 21.52
N ASN A 356 3.54 -1.31 22.70
CA ASN A 356 4.17 -1.63 23.98
C ASN A 356 3.53 -2.83 24.68
N GLY A 357 2.76 -3.64 23.93
CA GLY A 357 1.94 -4.69 24.51
C GLY A 357 0.78 -4.16 25.31
N GLY A 358 0.18 -5.02 26.10
CA GLY A 358 -0.97 -4.74 26.94
C GLY A 358 -1.60 -6.03 27.39
N TRP A 359 -2.36 -6.00 28.49
CA TRP A 359 -3.05 -7.15 29.07
C TRP A 359 -2.16 -8.38 29.34
N GLY A 360 -0.84 -8.15 29.45
CA GLY A 360 0.15 -9.22 29.67
C GLY A 360 0.54 -10.00 28.43
N GLY A 361 0.16 -9.55 27.26
CA GLY A 361 0.54 -10.11 25.96
C GLY A 361 1.97 -9.77 25.51
N PRO A 362 2.33 -10.07 24.25
CA PRO A 362 3.64 -9.75 23.67
C PRO A 362 3.97 -8.25 23.73
N ALA A 363 5.26 -7.93 23.71
CA ALA A 363 5.73 -6.55 23.85
C ALA A 363 5.33 -5.64 22.69
N VAL A 364 5.20 -6.19 21.48
CA VAL A 364 4.72 -5.49 20.26
C VAL A 364 3.95 -6.49 19.44
N SER A 365 2.68 -6.23 19.18
CA SER A 365 1.86 -7.16 18.41
C SER A 365 0.60 -6.49 17.85
N MET A 366 0.07 -7.09 16.78
CA MET A 366 -1.28 -6.86 16.26
C MET A 366 -2.16 -8.01 16.68
N TYR A 367 -3.19 -7.75 17.47
CA TYR A 367 -4.26 -8.72 17.70
C TYR A 367 -5.29 -8.63 16.58
N THR A 368 -5.75 -9.79 16.12
CA THR A 368 -6.93 -9.94 15.27
C THR A 368 -7.91 -10.81 16.03
N THR A 369 -9.07 -10.23 16.38
CA THR A 369 -10.01 -10.81 17.35
C THR A 369 -11.40 -10.85 16.75
N THR A 370 -12.13 -11.94 17.02
CA THR A 370 -13.58 -12.04 16.75
C THR A 370 -14.30 -12.38 18.04
N TRP A 371 -15.26 -11.58 18.43
CA TRP A 371 -16.00 -11.71 19.68
C TRP A 371 -17.38 -12.33 19.48
N TYR A 372 -17.76 -13.17 20.44
CA TYR A 372 -19.13 -13.64 20.62
C TYR A 372 -19.86 -12.88 21.74
N SER A 373 -19.14 -12.47 22.78
CA SER A 373 -19.68 -11.73 23.92
C SER A 373 -18.60 -10.99 24.68
N ALA A 374 -18.69 -9.68 24.77
CA ALA A 374 -17.81 -8.86 25.61
C ALA A 374 -18.03 -9.14 27.10
N ASP A 375 -19.29 -9.24 27.57
CA ASP A 375 -19.63 -9.48 28.97
C ASP A 375 -19.05 -10.80 29.49
N ALA A 376 -19.02 -11.85 28.64
CA ALA A 376 -18.49 -13.14 29.02
C ALA A 376 -17.00 -13.28 28.69
N LEU A 377 -16.37 -12.29 28.07
CA LEU A 377 -15.01 -12.34 27.51
C LEU A 377 -14.84 -13.53 26.56
N ASP A 378 -15.90 -13.86 25.82
CA ASP A 378 -15.93 -15.01 24.90
C ASP A 378 -15.55 -14.55 23.48
N ARG A 379 -14.30 -14.79 23.14
CA ARG A 379 -13.69 -14.43 21.87
C ARG A 379 -12.71 -15.50 21.38
N VAL A 380 -12.28 -15.35 20.16
CA VAL A 380 -11.13 -16.06 19.61
C VAL A 380 -10.23 -15.04 18.93
N ASP A 381 -8.96 -15.16 19.16
CA ASP A 381 -7.94 -14.21 18.67
C ASP A 381 -6.66 -14.91 18.24
N THR A 382 -5.85 -14.18 17.51
CA THR A 382 -4.41 -14.44 17.32
C THR A 382 -3.64 -13.15 17.42
N ASP A 383 -2.39 -13.25 17.82
CA ASP A 383 -1.44 -12.15 17.82
C ASP A 383 -0.38 -12.35 16.72
N THR A 384 -0.13 -11.30 15.95
CA THR A 384 1.00 -11.22 15.02
C THR A 384 2.08 -10.39 15.68
N GLU A 385 3.12 -11.09 16.21
CA GLU A 385 4.21 -10.43 16.93
C GLU A 385 5.14 -9.67 15.99
N GLY A 386 5.59 -8.50 16.43
CA GLY A 386 6.56 -7.66 15.75
C GLY A 386 6.03 -6.26 15.42
N SER A 387 6.97 -5.39 15.06
CA SER A 387 6.66 -3.99 14.73
C SER A 387 5.87 -3.88 13.43
N LEU A 388 4.79 -3.12 13.49
CA LEU A 388 4.04 -2.61 12.34
C LEU A 388 4.21 -1.08 12.20
N GLN A 389 5.35 -0.52 12.62
CA GLN A 389 5.64 0.90 12.40
C GLN A 389 5.53 1.26 10.92
N GLY A 390 4.56 2.10 10.57
CA GLY A 390 4.37 2.53 9.18
C GLY A 390 2.98 2.30 8.62
N TRP A 391 2.83 2.44 7.32
CA TRP A 391 1.58 2.24 6.61
C TRP A 391 1.30 0.77 6.32
N HIS A 392 0.15 0.25 6.77
CA HIS A 392 -0.33 -1.11 6.52
C HIS A 392 -1.73 -1.11 5.93
N THR A 393 -2.01 -2.07 5.06
CA THR A 393 -3.37 -2.32 4.55
C THR A 393 -3.96 -3.51 5.31
N LEU A 394 -4.97 -3.23 6.09
CA LEU A 394 -5.76 -4.20 6.82
C LEU A 394 -6.97 -4.58 5.98
N VAL A 395 -7.24 -5.86 5.84
CA VAL A 395 -8.43 -6.37 5.12
C VAL A 395 -9.05 -7.49 5.93
N GLU A 396 -10.34 -7.41 6.11
CA GLU A 396 -11.15 -8.45 6.70
C GLU A 396 -12.25 -8.89 5.74
N THR A 397 -12.53 -10.18 5.67
CA THR A 397 -13.67 -10.70 4.91
C THR A 397 -14.59 -11.46 5.83
N VAL A 398 -15.84 -11.01 5.90
CA VAL A 398 -16.93 -11.62 6.68
C VAL A 398 -17.93 -12.19 5.68
N LEU A 399 -17.81 -13.48 5.32
CA LEU A 399 -18.73 -14.09 4.34
C LEU A 399 -18.83 -15.60 4.53
N ASN A 400 -20.03 -16.14 4.28
CA ASN A 400 -20.30 -17.57 4.29
C ASN A 400 -19.91 -18.28 5.61
N GLY A 401 -20.09 -17.63 6.75
CA GLY A 401 -19.79 -18.20 8.05
C GLY A 401 -18.32 -18.22 8.45
N THR A 402 -17.48 -17.49 7.72
CA THR A 402 -16.04 -17.36 7.98
C THR A 402 -15.66 -15.90 8.04
N VAL A 403 -14.87 -15.52 9.04
CA VAL A 403 -14.15 -14.26 9.14
C VAL A 403 -12.68 -14.55 8.81
N THR A 404 -12.05 -13.75 7.97
CA THR A 404 -10.64 -13.94 7.60
C THR A 404 -9.92 -12.60 7.55
N TYR A 405 -8.80 -12.50 8.25
CA TYR A 405 -7.99 -11.29 8.43
C TYR A 405 -6.72 -11.35 7.60
N TYR A 406 -6.37 -10.21 7.00
CA TYR A 406 -5.15 -10.03 6.23
C TYR A 406 -4.45 -8.73 6.63
N ILE A 407 -3.13 -8.79 6.77
CA ILE A 407 -2.25 -7.63 6.92
C ILE A 407 -1.34 -7.61 5.70
N ASP A 408 -1.35 -6.51 4.93
CA ASP A 408 -0.57 -6.33 3.70
C ASP A 408 -0.69 -7.50 2.70
N GLY A 409 -1.90 -8.04 2.61
CA GLY A 409 -2.21 -9.15 1.70
C GLY A 409 -1.89 -10.53 2.24
N THR A 410 -1.25 -10.65 3.39
CA THR A 410 -0.96 -11.93 4.07
C THR A 410 -2.10 -12.28 5.01
N GLN A 411 -2.68 -13.47 4.86
CA GLN A 411 -3.67 -13.96 5.81
C GLN A 411 -2.99 -14.27 7.15
N VAL A 412 -3.47 -13.64 8.22
CA VAL A 412 -2.92 -13.82 9.58
C VAL A 412 -3.83 -14.65 10.47
N PHE A 413 -5.16 -14.57 10.26
CA PHE A 413 -6.12 -15.28 11.10
C PHE A 413 -7.39 -15.66 10.34
N SER A 414 -8.16 -16.60 10.87
CA SER A 414 -9.52 -16.91 10.43
C SER A 414 -10.33 -17.56 11.54
N SER A 415 -11.59 -17.16 11.68
CA SER A 415 -12.55 -17.69 12.65
C SER A 415 -13.84 -18.14 11.98
N THR A 416 -14.59 -19.01 12.67
CA THR A 416 -15.85 -19.58 12.19
C THR A 416 -16.81 -19.90 13.35
N GLY A 417 -18.00 -20.39 13.01
CA GLY A 417 -18.96 -20.90 13.96
C GLY A 417 -19.60 -19.79 14.78
N LYS A 418 -19.61 -19.90 16.12
CA LYS A 418 -20.27 -18.92 16.99
C LYS A 418 -19.61 -17.53 16.98
N TYR A 419 -18.36 -17.46 16.53
CA TYR A 419 -17.61 -16.21 16.44
C TYR A 419 -17.86 -15.45 15.13
N TYR A 420 -18.68 -15.98 14.23
CA TYR A 420 -19.13 -15.25 13.05
C TYR A 420 -20.14 -14.17 13.47
N PRO A 421 -20.00 -12.92 13.01
CA PRO A 421 -20.95 -11.84 13.31
C PRO A 421 -22.41 -12.24 13.08
N ARG A 422 -23.30 -11.71 13.89
CA ARG A 422 -24.71 -12.13 13.96
C ARG A 422 -25.71 -11.05 13.55
N GLU A 423 -25.25 -9.82 13.40
CA GLU A 423 -26.05 -8.67 13.00
C GLU A 423 -25.20 -7.59 12.36
N ASP A 424 -25.82 -6.53 11.86
CA ASP A 424 -25.17 -5.37 11.31
C ASP A 424 -24.30 -4.66 12.36
N MET A 425 -23.15 -4.17 11.95
CA MET A 425 -22.14 -3.52 12.77
C MET A 425 -21.89 -2.08 12.29
N THR A 426 -21.16 -1.32 13.07
CA THR A 426 -20.49 -0.07 12.67
C THR A 426 -19.09 -0.38 12.13
N ILE A 427 -18.43 0.64 11.57
CA ILE A 427 -17.00 0.66 11.22
C ILE A 427 -16.38 1.78 12.03
N ASP A 428 -15.34 1.47 12.80
CA ASP A 428 -14.85 2.36 13.83
C ASP A 428 -13.32 2.37 13.88
N PHE A 429 -12.78 3.50 14.37
CA PHE A 429 -11.34 3.71 14.60
C PHE A 429 -11.15 4.38 15.94
N ASN A 430 -10.22 3.89 16.76
CA ASN A 430 -9.89 4.58 18.00
C ASN A 430 -8.41 4.46 18.37
N GLU A 431 -7.98 5.44 19.16
CA GLU A 431 -6.65 5.55 19.75
C GLU A 431 -6.84 5.81 21.25
N TRP A 432 -6.43 4.85 22.11
CA TRP A 432 -6.67 4.92 23.54
C TRP A 432 -5.63 4.19 24.37
N PHE A 433 -5.51 4.56 25.65
CA PHE A 433 -4.57 3.95 26.59
C PHE A 433 -5.23 2.83 27.40
N ILE A 434 -4.53 1.72 27.58
CA ILE A 434 -5.00 0.62 28.42
C ILE A 434 -5.01 1.05 29.90
N SER A 435 -6.16 0.87 30.55
CA SER A 435 -6.36 1.28 31.94
C SER A 435 -5.43 0.52 32.89
N GLY A 436 -4.69 1.27 33.70
CA GLY A 436 -3.72 0.71 34.65
C GLY A 436 -2.34 0.41 34.05
N GLU A 437 -2.12 0.65 32.75
CA GLU A 437 -0.87 0.34 32.04
C GLU A 437 -0.20 1.58 31.45
N LEU A 438 -0.45 2.75 32.03
CA LEU A 438 0.30 3.97 31.70
C LEU A 438 1.73 3.92 32.23
N ALA A 439 2.67 4.47 31.49
CA ALA A 439 4.06 4.65 31.93
C ALA A 439 4.12 5.48 33.22
N SER A 440 5.01 5.11 34.15
CA SER A 440 5.28 5.87 35.39
C SER A 440 6.03 7.17 35.09
N SER A 441 5.35 8.10 34.42
CA SER A 441 5.89 9.40 34.04
C SER A 441 4.81 10.48 34.13
N SER A 442 5.16 11.64 34.67
CA SER A 442 4.31 12.83 34.64
C SER A 442 4.60 13.77 33.47
N THR A 443 5.52 13.36 32.57
CA THR A 443 5.81 14.14 31.37
C THR A 443 4.69 13.92 30.36
N PRO A 444 4.08 14.99 29.80
CA PRO A 444 3.09 14.87 28.75
C PRO A 444 3.65 14.17 27.52
N ARG A 445 2.82 13.30 26.93
CA ARG A 445 3.16 12.52 25.74
C ARG A 445 1.92 12.29 24.90
N THR A 446 2.15 12.11 23.60
CA THR A 446 1.06 11.95 22.60
C THR A 446 1.41 10.82 21.68
N TRP A 447 0.46 9.92 21.50
CA TRP A 447 0.46 8.85 20.50
C TRP A 447 -0.46 9.23 19.35
N ASN A 448 -0.22 8.70 18.18
CA ASN A 448 -1.03 9.01 17.00
C ASN A 448 -1.16 7.79 16.09
N GLU A 449 -2.37 7.48 15.74
CA GLU A 449 -2.71 6.64 14.60
C GLU A 449 -3.12 7.50 13.41
N GLN A 450 -2.81 7.07 12.17
CA GLN A 450 -3.33 7.75 10.98
C GLN A 450 -4.07 6.76 10.08
N VAL A 451 -5.19 7.19 9.52
CA VAL A 451 -5.96 6.41 8.55
C VAL A 451 -6.02 7.16 7.23
N GLY A 452 -5.56 6.51 6.18
CA GLY A 452 -5.51 7.10 4.84
C GLY A 452 -6.80 6.94 4.05
N TRP A 453 -7.47 5.82 4.24
CA TRP A 453 -8.76 5.53 3.65
C TRP A 453 -9.42 4.32 4.34
N VAL A 454 -10.73 4.22 4.19
CA VAL A 454 -11.53 3.06 4.54
C VAL A 454 -12.35 2.61 3.32
N TYR A 455 -12.57 1.31 3.20
CA TYR A 455 -13.35 0.70 2.12
C TYR A 455 -14.18 -0.47 2.66
N TYR A 456 -15.44 -0.54 2.23
CA TYR A 456 -16.31 -1.68 2.48
C TYR A 456 -17.01 -2.12 1.19
N ALA A 457 -17.11 -3.43 0.98
CA ALA A 457 -17.86 -4.02 -0.13
C ALA A 457 -18.93 -4.99 0.40
N ASN A 458 -20.19 -4.58 0.33
CA ASN A 458 -21.30 -5.34 0.90
C ASN A 458 -21.51 -6.68 0.18
N ASN A 459 -21.70 -7.75 0.96
CA ASN A 459 -21.96 -9.11 0.50
C ASN A 459 -20.94 -9.64 -0.55
N THR A 460 -19.71 -9.16 -0.49
CA THR A 460 -18.68 -9.52 -1.46
C THR A 460 -17.37 -9.81 -0.74
N ALA A 461 -16.80 -11.01 -0.89
CA ALA A 461 -15.45 -11.30 -0.45
C ALA A 461 -14.47 -10.87 -1.54
N LEU A 462 -13.67 -9.85 -1.25
CA LEU A 462 -12.61 -9.36 -2.12
C LEU A 462 -11.26 -9.80 -1.58
N THR A 463 -10.35 -10.15 -2.46
CA THR A 463 -8.94 -10.30 -2.09
C THR A 463 -8.33 -8.93 -1.77
N PRO A 464 -7.27 -8.85 -0.95
CA PRO A 464 -6.56 -7.58 -0.69
C PRO A 464 -6.13 -6.85 -1.98
N ALA A 465 -5.73 -7.58 -3.02
CA ALA A 465 -5.38 -6.99 -4.31
C ALA A 465 -6.59 -6.35 -5.03
N GLN A 466 -7.78 -6.95 -4.91
CA GLN A 466 -9.01 -6.37 -5.46
C GLN A 466 -9.45 -5.12 -4.69
N VAL A 467 -9.33 -5.13 -3.37
CA VAL A 467 -9.55 -3.94 -2.53
C VAL A 467 -8.64 -2.81 -2.99
N GLN A 468 -7.32 -3.07 -3.09
CA GLN A 468 -6.36 -2.06 -3.52
C GLN A 468 -6.67 -1.52 -4.93
N ALA A 469 -7.07 -2.38 -5.86
CA ALA A 469 -7.45 -1.96 -7.22
C ALA A 469 -8.68 -1.05 -7.22
N ASN A 470 -9.69 -1.36 -6.41
CA ASN A 470 -10.92 -0.55 -6.28
C ASN A 470 -10.61 0.81 -5.66
N VAL A 471 -9.86 0.84 -4.54
CA VAL A 471 -9.43 2.08 -3.88
C VAL A 471 -8.61 2.95 -4.83
N THR A 472 -7.64 2.38 -5.53
CA THR A 472 -6.85 3.09 -6.54
C THR A 472 -7.73 3.69 -7.64
N GLY A 473 -8.78 2.96 -8.06
CA GLY A 473 -9.77 3.46 -9.01
C GLY A 473 -10.49 4.71 -8.51
N TYR A 474 -10.94 4.74 -7.25
CA TYR A 474 -11.57 5.93 -6.62
C TYR A 474 -10.59 7.10 -6.53
N GLN A 475 -9.38 6.85 -6.05
CA GLN A 475 -8.33 7.87 -5.93
C GLN A 475 -7.98 8.49 -7.29
N HIS A 476 -7.81 7.69 -8.34
CA HIS A 476 -7.56 8.18 -9.70
C HIS A 476 -8.75 8.96 -10.30
N ALA A 477 -9.98 8.61 -9.93
CA ALA A 477 -11.17 9.34 -10.31
C ALA A 477 -11.36 10.66 -9.52
N GLY A 478 -10.53 10.91 -8.51
CA GLY A 478 -10.68 12.03 -7.59
C GLY A 478 -11.94 11.91 -6.71
N THR A 479 -12.42 10.68 -6.49
CA THR A 479 -13.55 10.40 -5.60
C THR A 479 -13.02 10.33 -4.18
N SER A 480 -13.39 11.26 -3.32
CA SER A 480 -13.02 11.25 -1.90
C SER A 480 -14.01 10.50 -1.01
N PHE A 481 -15.27 10.42 -1.46
CA PHE A 481 -16.29 9.67 -0.73
C PHE A 481 -17.33 9.06 -1.68
N THR A 482 -17.76 7.85 -1.36
CA THR A 482 -18.98 7.24 -1.93
C THR A 482 -19.56 6.25 -0.94
N ASP A 483 -20.88 6.22 -0.82
CA ASP A 483 -21.60 5.23 -0.05
C ASP A 483 -22.87 4.82 -0.78
N THR A 484 -22.93 3.56 -1.18
CA THR A 484 -24.05 2.92 -1.86
C THR A 484 -24.52 1.68 -1.12
N VAL A 485 -24.00 1.46 0.10
CA VAL A 485 -24.45 0.38 0.98
C VAL A 485 -25.90 0.64 1.39
N PRO A 486 -26.81 -0.32 1.19
CA PRO A 486 -28.18 -0.15 1.62
C PRO A 486 -28.29 0.15 3.12
N ALA A 487 -29.21 0.99 3.51
CA ALA A 487 -29.59 1.09 4.92
C ALA A 487 -30.21 -0.25 5.39
N SER A 488 -29.96 -0.64 6.63
CA SER A 488 -30.50 -1.84 7.27
C SER A 488 -32.03 -1.76 7.43
#